data_0951b6e8190bf18ce908a2e1bc6508e0
#
_entry.id   0951b6e8190bf18ce908a2e1bc6508e0
#
_cell.length_a   1.000
_cell.length_b   1.000
_cell.length_c   1.000
_cell.angle_alpha   90.00
_cell.angle_beta   90.00
_cell.angle_gamma   90.00
#
_symmetry.space_group_name_H-M   'P 1'
#
loop_
_entity.id
_entity.type
_entity.pdbx_description
1 polymer ?
#
loop_
_entity_poly.entity_id
_entity_poly.type
_entity_poly.pdbx_seq_one_letter_code
_entity_poly.pdbx_strand_id
1 'polypeptide(L)'
;LRIGVKVYDEAHLCFRNALFTDYFSDTVRTYYLTANFTRSNDKEAYLYNKCFASVYKYRVKSELAETSSAASRKHILYYPTTFRSNPPASWQKKCDTYKGFSGMIFADWAFKYDPNETLLHAILDRFEEAKKHKGKILITVPKIDDIGIVYDALKKDPSILDGRTIGTIHSKNKKEDNESAKKDVDVIVSTIRSCGTGVDINGLRSIINAEPFSSQITANQLSGRLREFSPTDDTYFYDLIDIGFEPCKTQLTRKLGILRSKCKAVYPENFVL
;
A
#
# COMPACT_ATOMS: atom_id res chain seq x y z
N LEU A 1 14.02 29.29 -20.55
CA LEU A 1 12.63 29.54 -20.17
C LEU A 1 12.59 30.07 -18.74
N ARG A 2 12.14 31.30 -18.52
CA ARG A 2 11.97 31.84 -17.17
C ARG A 2 10.65 31.30 -16.61
N ILE A 3 10.73 30.55 -15.52
CA ILE A 3 9.56 29.98 -14.84
C ILE A 3 9.34 30.77 -13.55
N GLY A 4 8.15 31.39 -13.38
CA GLY A 4 7.85 32.17 -12.19
C GLY A 4 7.79 31.30 -10.93
N VAL A 5 7.01 30.22 -10.97
CA VAL A 5 6.82 29.29 -9.86
C VAL A 5 6.83 27.86 -10.36
N LYS A 6 7.51 26.98 -9.64
CA LYS A 6 7.53 25.54 -9.87
C LYS A 6 7.10 24.82 -8.61
N VAL A 7 6.22 23.83 -8.74
CA VAL A 7 5.76 23.02 -7.63
C VAL A 7 6.00 21.55 -7.97
N TYR A 8 6.69 20.85 -7.09
CA TYR A 8 6.86 19.40 -7.15
C TYR A 8 5.98 18.76 -6.09
N ASP A 9 4.94 18.05 -6.52
CA ASP A 9 4.14 17.25 -5.63
C ASP A 9 4.82 15.91 -5.38
N GLU A 10 4.65 15.36 -4.17
CA GLU A 10 5.31 14.13 -3.71
C GLU A 10 6.82 14.11 -4.00
N ALA A 11 7.48 15.24 -3.78
CA ALA A 11 8.89 15.47 -4.11
C ALA A 11 9.84 14.39 -3.54
N HIS A 12 9.43 13.68 -2.50
CA HIS A 12 10.19 12.59 -1.92
C HIS A 12 10.30 11.36 -2.84
N LEU A 13 9.40 11.14 -3.78
CA LEU A 13 9.41 9.96 -4.66
C LEU A 13 10.54 10.05 -5.69
N CYS A 14 10.70 11.23 -6.30
CA CYS A 14 11.63 11.46 -7.40
C CYS A 14 12.56 12.64 -7.13
N PHE A 15 13.04 12.81 -5.89
CA PHE A 15 13.78 14.00 -5.49
C PHE A 15 15.03 14.27 -6.33
N ARG A 16 15.71 13.22 -6.82
CA ARG A 16 16.88 13.38 -7.72
C ARG A 16 16.49 14.03 -9.04
N ASN A 17 15.36 13.60 -9.62
CA ASN A 17 14.87 14.15 -10.88
C ASN A 17 14.36 15.59 -10.68
N ALA A 18 13.72 15.89 -9.56
CA ALA A 18 13.29 17.23 -9.22
C ALA A 18 14.48 18.19 -9.13
N LEU A 19 15.53 17.80 -8.41
CA LEU A 19 16.76 18.58 -8.29
C LEU A 19 17.51 18.72 -9.61
N PHE A 20 17.60 17.64 -10.40
CA PHE A 20 18.20 17.70 -11.73
C PHE A 20 17.45 18.68 -12.63
N THR A 21 16.13 18.63 -12.62
CA THR A 21 15.30 19.58 -13.38
C THR A 21 15.48 21.02 -12.89
N ASP A 22 15.64 21.23 -11.59
CA ASP A 22 15.87 22.56 -11.03
C ASP A 22 17.23 23.12 -11.41
N TYR A 23 18.24 22.28 -11.48
CA TYR A 23 19.59 22.69 -11.89
C TYR A 23 19.62 23.29 -13.30
N PHE A 24 18.77 22.80 -14.19
CA PHE A 24 18.69 23.27 -15.60
C PHE A 24 17.56 24.26 -15.86
N SER A 25 16.89 24.76 -14.84
CA SER A 25 15.78 25.70 -15.01
C SER A 25 15.95 26.96 -14.20
N ASP A 26 15.79 28.11 -14.87
CA ASP A 26 15.74 29.42 -14.21
C ASP A 26 14.34 29.64 -13.64
N THR A 27 14.19 29.44 -12.31
CA THR A 27 12.93 29.51 -11.60
C THR A 27 13.01 30.53 -10.46
N VAL A 28 12.04 31.43 -10.38
CA VAL A 28 11.99 32.44 -9.32
C VAL A 28 11.72 31.79 -7.95
N ARG A 29 10.82 30.81 -7.91
CA ARG A 29 10.52 30.05 -6.69
C ARG A 29 10.20 28.59 -7.01
N THR A 30 10.75 27.68 -6.21
CA THR A 30 10.43 26.25 -6.28
C THR A 30 9.86 25.78 -4.94
N TYR A 31 8.76 25.06 -4.99
CA TYR A 31 8.13 24.41 -3.83
C TYR A 31 8.18 22.90 -3.97
N TYR A 32 8.64 22.23 -2.93
CA TYR A 32 8.67 20.77 -2.83
C TYR A 32 7.65 20.31 -1.81
N LEU A 33 6.53 19.78 -2.28
CA LEU A 33 5.47 19.27 -1.42
C LEU A 33 5.73 17.81 -1.10
N THR A 34 5.62 17.43 0.16
CA THR A 34 5.79 16.05 0.60
C THR A 34 5.13 15.82 1.95
N ALA A 35 4.46 14.69 2.09
CA ALA A 35 3.97 14.20 3.38
C ALA A 35 5.09 13.52 4.21
N ASN A 36 6.23 13.16 3.59
CA ASN A 36 7.31 12.40 4.22
C ASN A 36 8.65 13.11 4.07
N PHE A 37 9.18 13.63 5.19
CA PHE A 37 10.50 14.26 5.25
C PHE A 37 11.63 13.26 5.55
N THR A 38 11.32 12.01 5.84
CA THR A 38 12.27 10.98 6.26
C THR A 38 12.37 9.86 5.23
N ARG A 39 13.55 9.27 5.13
CA ARG A 39 13.84 8.10 4.30
C ARG A 39 14.14 6.91 5.20
N SER A 40 13.69 5.73 4.80
CA SER A 40 13.97 4.48 5.52
C SER A 40 15.36 3.90 5.24
N ASN A 41 16.03 4.36 4.17
CA ASN A 41 17.39 3.96 3.83
C ASN A 41 18.36 5.08 4.21
N ASP A 42 19.36 4.79 5.04
CA ASP A 42 20.29 5.79 5.59
C ASP A 42 21.10 6.52 4.50
N LYS A 43 21.51 5.82 3.45
CA LYS A 43 22.24 6.44 2.32
C LYS A 43 21.34 7.40 1.54
N GLU A 44 20.09 7.01 1.28
CA GLU A 44 19.12 7.91 0.66
C GLU A 44 18.73 9.06 1.58
N ALA A 45 18.60 8.83 2.89
CA ALA A 45 18.34 9.88 3.87
C ALA A 45 19.44 10.91 3.89
N TYR A 46 20.71 10.48 3.86
CA TYR A 46 21.86 11.36 3.78
C TYR A 46 21.84 12.21 2.51
N LEU A 47 21.65 11.59 1.34
CA LEU A 47 21.57 12.31 0.06
C LEU A 47 20.40 13.30 0.05
N TYR A 48 19.23 12.87 0.47
CA TYR A 48 18.04 13.72 0.56
C TYR A 48 18.29 14.95 1.45
N ASN A 49 18.86 14.76 2.63
CA ASN A 49 19.16 15.85 3.55
C ASN A 49 20.23 16.81 2.98
N LYS A 50 21.23 16.29 2.28
CA LYS A 50 22.25 17.13 1.61
C LYS A 50 21.65 17.94 0.47
N CYS A 51 20.83 17.30 -0.38
CA CYS A 51 20.22 17.96 -1.52
C CYS A 51 19.25 19.07 -1.13
N PHE A 52 18.53 18.91 -0.01
CA PHE A 52 17.59 19.90 0.50
C PHE A 52 18.10 20.66 1.74
N ALA A 53 19.43 20.71 1.93
CA ALA A 53 20.02 21.40 3.09
C ALA A 53 19.70 22.90 3.11
N SER A 54 19.71 23.54 1.93
CA SER A 54 19.44 24.97 1.75
C SER A 54 17.94 25.29 1.57
N VAL A 55 17.07 24.28 1.48
CA VAL A 55 15.63 24.49 1.30
C VAL A 55 14.98 24.75 2.66
N TYR A 56 14.24 25.84 2.76
CA TYR A 56 13.47 26.15 3.96
C TYR A 56 12.38 25.12 4.15
N LYS A 57 12.41 24.40 5.29
CA LYS A 57 11.46 23.34 5.61
C LYS A 57 10.31 23.90 6.45
N TYR A 58 9.18 24.10 5.83
CA TYR A 58 7.98 24.52 6.52
C TYR A 58 7.12 23.29 6.84
N ARG A 59 6.98 23.00 8.13
CA ARG A 59 5.93 22.06 8.60
C ARG A 59 4.68 22.87 8.85
N VAL A 60 3.64 22.58 8.12
CA VAL A 60 2.31 23.06 8.51
C VAL A 60 1.99 22.38 9.85
N LYS A 61 2.28 23.06 10.95
CA LYS A 61 1.68 22.71 12.25
C LYS A 61 0.22 23.13 12.13
N SER A 62 -0.61 22.26 11.61
CA SER A 62 -1.99 22.67 11.50
C SER A 62 -2.80 21.97 12.57
N GLU A 63 -3.53 22.75 13.32
CA GLU A 63 -4.82 22.35 13.85
C GLU A 63 -5.66 21.66 12.75
N LEU A 64 -5.50 22.03 11.45
CA LEU A 64 -6.01 21.34 10.28
C LEU A 64 -5.36 19.96 10.03
N ALA A 65 -4.09 19.72 10.35
CA ALA A 65 -3.48 18.40 10.21
C ALA A 65 -3.92 17.47 11.35
N GLU A 66 -4.25 18.01 12.51
CA GLU A 66 -4.86 17.23 13.58
C GLU A 66 -6.33 16.93 13.27
N THR A 67 -7.05 17.81 12.60
CA THR A 67 -8.47 17.59 12.27
C THR A 67 -8.69 16.75 11.02
N SER A 68 -7.84 16.83 9.97
CA SER A 68 -8.15 16.14 8.72
C SER A 68 -7.38 14.83 8.48
N SER A 69 -6.09 14.78 8.74
CA SER A 69 -5.32 13.56 8.45
C SER A 69 -5.07 12.65 9.65
N ALA A 70 -5.00 13.21 10.85
CA ALA A 70 -4.89 12.43 12.07
C ALA A 70 -6.25 11.94 12.56
N ALA A 71 -7.34 12.68 12.30
CA ALA A 71 -8.68 12.22 12.57
C ALA A 71 -9.05 11.04 11.66
N SER A 72 -8.76 11.12 10.34
CA SER A 72 -9.11 10.04 9.41
C SER A 72 -8.38 8.72 9.70
N ARG A 73 -7.18 8.78 10.27
CA ARG A 73 -6.43 7.57 10.64
C ARG A 73 -6.87 6.94 11.96
N LYS A 74 -7.55 7.69 12.83
CA LYS A 74 -8.09 7.19 14.09
C LYS A 74 -9.20 6.15 13.92
N HIS A 75 -9.68 5.94 12.70
CA HIS A 75 -10.72 4.96 12.39
C HIS A 75 -10.20 3.70 11.69
N ILE A 76 -8.89 3.59 11.44
CA ILE A 76 -8.32 2.40 10.82
C ILE A 76 -8.16 1.32 11.88
N LEU A 77 -8.81 0.18 11.64
CA LEU A 77 -8.59 -1.05 12.39
C LEU A 77 -7.59 -1.89 11.58
N TYR A 78 -6.42 -2.15 12.14
CA TYR A 78 -5.35 -2.90 11.50
C TYR A 78 -5.36 -4.36 11.96
N TYR A 79 -5.46 -5.27 11.00
CA TYR A 79 -5.52 -6.72 11.20
C TYR A 79 -4.30 -7.39 10.54
N PRO A 80 -3.13 -7.48 11.22
CA PRO A 80 -2.06 -8.34 10.76
C PRO A 80 -2.53 -9.79 10.82
N THR A 81 -2.66 -10.42 9.66
CA THR A 81 -3.14 -11.79 9.52
C THR A 81 -2.00 -12.69 9.13
N THR A 82 -1.53 -13.50 10.06
CA THR A 82 -0.46 -14.47 9.77
C THR A 82 -1.03 -15.76 9.18
N PHE A 83 -0.36 -16.27 8.19
CA PHE A 83 -0.54 -17.61 7.65
C PHE A 83 0.82 -18.26 7.45
N ARG A 84 0.87 -19.54 7.17
CA ARG A 84 2.13 -20.27 6.96
C ARG A 84 2.03 -21.11 5.71
N SER A 85 2.77 -20.72 4.67
CA SER A 85 3.14 -21.63 3.60
C SER A 85 4.36 -22.47 4.02
N ASN A 86 4.64 -23.53 3.31
CA ASN A 86 5.80 -24.40 3.58
C ASN A 86 6.78 -24.37 2.41
N PRO A 87 7.44 -23.23 2.15
CA PRO A 87 8.36 -23.11 1.03
C PRO A 87 9.57 -24.00 1.24
N PRO A 88 9.99 -24.77 0.20
CA PRO A 88 11.28 -25.46 0.22
C PRO A 88 12.43 -24.47 0.44
N ALA A 89 13.53 -24.93 1.03
CA ALA A 89 14.70 -24.08 1.31
C ALA A 89 15.26 -23.38 0.04
N SER A 90 15.10 -23.98 -1.12
CA SER A 90 15.47 -23.39 -2.41
C SER A 90 14.67 -22.14 -2.74
N TRP A 91 13.37 -22.08 -2.40
CA TRP A 91 12.54 -20.91 -2.59
C TRP A 91 12.82 -19.83 -1.55
N GLN A 92 13.04 -20.20 -0.28
CA GLN A 92 13.46 -19.25 0.74
C GLN A 92 14.75 -18.53 0.32
N LYS A 93 15.74 -19.29 -0.17
CA LYS A 93 17.01 -18.73 -0.67
C LYS A 93 16.83 -17.87 -1.92
N LYS A 94 15.95 -18.24 -2.85
CA LYS A 94 15.65 -17.42 -4.03
C LYS A 94 15.01 -16.07 -3.67
N CYS A 95 14.13 -16.07 -2.67
CA CYS A 95 13.47 -14.83 -2.22
C CYS A 95 14.41 -13.88 -1.49
N ASP A 96 15.49 -14.40 -0.88
CA ASP A 96 16.50 -13.60 -0.20
C ASP A 96 17.61 -13.20 -1.19
N THR A 97 17.48 -12.02 -1.76
CA THR A 97 18.41 -11.49 -2.76
C THR A 97 19.41 -10.52 -2.12
N TYR A 98 20.49 -10.18 -2.83
CA TYR A 98 21.46 -9.17 -2.37
C TYR A 98 20.83 -7.77 -2.13
N LYS A 99 19.65 -7.51 -2.68
CA LYS A 99 18.84 -6.30 -2.43
C LYS A 99 17.85 -6.46 -1.28
N GLY A 100 17.84 -7.61 -0.63
CA GLY A 100 16.89 -8.01 0.38
C GLY A 100 15.77 -8.91 -0.15
N PHE A 101 14.71 -9.07 0.61
CA PHE A 101 13.60 -9.94 0.26
C PHE A 101 12.85 -9.47 -0.99
N SER A 102 12.71 -10.39 -1.95
CA SER A 102 12.02 -10.14 -3.21
C SER A 102 10.55 -10.55 -3.15
N GLY A 103 9.65 -9.58 -3.02
CA GLY A 103 8.20 -9.80 -3.11
C GLY A 103 7.76 -10.39 -4.46
N MET A 104 8.51 -10.12 -5.54
CA MET A 104 8.22 -10.67 -6.86
C MET A 104 8.49 -12.17 -6.96
N ILE A 105 9.60 -12.65 -6.36
CA ILE A 105 9.92 -14.08 -6.32
C ILE A 105 9.01 -14.80 -5.32
N PHE A 106 8.70 -14.17 -4.20
CA PHE A 106 7.69 -14.63 -3.25
C PHE A 106 6.34 -14.87 -3.93
N ALA A 107 5.89 -13.93 -4.78
CA ALA A 107 4.64 -14.07 -5.52
C ALA A 107 4.62 -15.28 -6.45
N ASP A 108 5.74 -15.58 -7.12
CA ASP A 108 5.83 -16.80 -7.94
C ASP A 108 5.63 -18.06 -7.09
N TRP A 109 6.26 -18.13 -5.92
CA TRP A 109 6.00 -19.21 -4.99
C TRP A 109 4.53 -19.27 -4.60
N ALA A 110 4.01 -18.21 -4.04
CA ALA A 110 2.71 -18.16 -3.38
C ALA A 110 1.51 -18.41 -4.34
N PHE A 111 1.62 -17.97 -5.61
CA PHE A 111 0.52 -18.09 -6.57
C PHE A 111 0.70 -19.21 -7.61
N LYS A 112 1.92 -19.76 -7.78
CA LYS A 112 2.17 -20.73 -8.86
C LYS A 112 2.73 -22.06 -8.36
N TYR A 113 3.43 -22.07 -7.25
CA TYR A 113 4.20 -23.24 -6.81
C TYR A 113 3.82 -23.73 -5.41
N ASP A 114 3.07 -22.97 -4.63
CA ASP A 114 2.50 -23.46 -3.37
C ASP A 114 1.35 -24.43 -3.67
N PRO A 115 1.52 -25.76 -3.41
CA PRO A 115 0.50 -26.74 -3.74
C PRO A 115 -0.78 -26.60 -2.93
N ASN A 116 -0.72 -25.85 -1.83
CA ASN A 116 -1.86 -25.61 -0.95
C ASN A 116 -2.54 -24.26 -1.21
N GLU A 117 -2.06 -23.48 -2.19
CA GLU A 117 -2.61 -22.14 -2.51
C GLU A 117 -2.86 -21.27 -1.26
N THR A 118 -1.94 -21.36 -0.27
CA THR A 118 -2.15 -20.86 1.10
C THR A 118 -2.42 -19.36 1.12
N LEU A 119 -1.74 -18.57 0.28
CA LEU A 119 -1.97 -17.12 0.17
C LEU A 119 -3.34 -16.83 -0.44
N LEU A 120 -3.76 -17.58 -1.46
CA LEU A 120 -5.07 -17.39 -2.10
C LEU A 120 -6.18 -17.69 -1.10
N HIS A 121 -6.07 -18.77 -0.34
CA HIS A 121 -7.02 -19.09 0.74
C HIS A 121 -7.06 -17.98 1.80
N ALA A 122 -5.90 -17.45 2.22
CA ALA A 122 -5.86 -16.35 3.17
C ALA A 122 -6.51 -15.07 2.63
N ILE A 123 -6.39 -14.79 1.33
CA ILE A 123 -7.11 -13.68 0.67
C ILE A 123 -8.62 -13.90 0.73
N LEU A 124 -9.09 -15.10 0.37
CA LEU A 124 -10.52 -15.42 0.36
C LEU A 124 -11.11 -15.36 1.77
N ASP A 125 -10.42 -15.89 2.79
CA ASP A 125 -10.86 -15.80 4.19
C ASP A 125 -11.01 -14.34 4.67
N ARG A 126 -10.04 -13.47 4.32
CA ARG A 126 -10.14 -12.05 4.68
C ARG A 126 -11.17 -11.31 3.84
N PHE A 127 -11.43 -11.76 2.61
CA PHE A 127 -12.50 -11.22 1.80
C PHE A 127 -13.88 -11.51 2.42
N GLU A 128 -14.09 -12.71 2.94
CA GLU A 128 -15.31 -13.07 3.69
C GLU A 128 -15.55 -12.16 4.90
N GLU A 129 -14.48 -11.75 5.61
CA GLU A 129 -14.60 -10.77 6.69
C GLU A 129 -14.86 -9.35 6.16
N ALA A 130 -14.11 -8.93 5.13
CA ALA A 130 -14.21 -7.59 4.58
C ALA A 130 -15.58 -7.29 3.97
N LYS A 131 -16.23 -8.29 3.33
CA LYS A 131 -17.56 -8.11 2.71
C LYS A 131 -18.68 -7.87 3.71
N LYS A 132 -18.50 -8.18 5.00
CA LYS A 132 -19.48 -7.87 6.06
C LYS A 132 -19.61 -6.35 6.28
N HIS A 133 -18.62 -5.57 5.82
CA HIS A 133 -18.60 -4.13 5.96
C HIS A 133 -19.11 -3.46 4.69
N LYS A 134 -19.86 -2.36 4.85
CA LYS A 134 -20.32 -1.56 3.72
C LYS A 134 -19.13 -0.83 3.08
N GLY A 135 -19.16 -0.66 1.76
CA GLY A 135 -18.14 0.07 1.00
C GLY A 135 -17.27 -0.82 0.14
N LYS A 136 -16.34 -0.19 -0.56
CA LYS A 136 -15.46 -0.88 -1.51
C LYS A 136 -14.33 -1.61 -0.82
N ILE A 137 -13.88 -2.68 -1.47
CA ILE A 137 -12.76 -3.51 -1.02
C ILE A 137 -11.65 -3.42 -2.06
N LEU A 138 -10.43 -3.11 -1.63
CA LEU A 138 -9.22 -3.17 -2.44
C LEU A 138 -8.39 -4.39 -2.03
N ILE A 139 -8.08 -5.26 -2.98
CA ILE A 139 -7.16 -6.38 -2.78
C ILE A 139 -5.87 -6.06 -3.52
N THR A 140 -4.74 -6.02 -2.82
CA THR A 140 -3.44 -5.75 -3.44
C THR A 140 -2.58 -7.00 -3.50
N VAL A 141 -2.04 -7.27 -4.69
CA VAL A 141 -1.17 -8.41 -4.99
C VAL A 141 0.17 -7.95 -5.54
N PRO A 142 1.24 -8.76 -5.44
CA PRO A 142 2.59 -8.32 -5.82
C PRO A 142 2.78 -8.06 -7.32
N LYS A 143 2.11 -8.83 -8.20
CA LYS A 143 2.29 -8.76 -9.66
C LYS A 143 0.98 -8.52 -10.39
N ILE A 144 1.08 -7.91 -11.57
CA ILE A 144 -0.09 -7.75 -12.46
C ILE A 144 -0.65 -9.12 -12.87
N ASP A 145 0.18 -10.10 -13.09
CA ASP A 145 -0.25 -11.45 -13.49
C ASP A 145 -0.99 -12.18 -12.36
N ASP A 146 -0.71 -11.86 -11.10
CA ASP A 146 -1.41 -12.43 -9.94
C ASP A 146 -2.84 -11.86 -9.79
N ILE A 147 -3.11 -10.67 -10.38
CA ILE A 147 -4.44 -10.05 -10.38
C ILE A 147 -5.47 -10.99 -11.00
N GLY A 148 -5.14 -11.62 -12.15
CA GLY A 148 -6.03 -12.58 -12.82
C GLY A 148 -6.37 -13.77 -11.94
N ILE A 149 -5.40 -14.32 -11.22
CA ILE A 149 -5.61 -15.48 -10.34
C ILE A 149 -6.63 -15.16 -9.24
N VAL A 150 -6.45 -14.03 -8.56
CA VAL A 150 -7.38 -13.60 -7.49
C VAL A 150 -8.75 -13.21 -8.06
N TYR A 151 -8.78 -12.51 -9.18
CA TYR A 151 -10.00 -12.12 -9.86
C TYR A 151 -10.85 -13.34 -10.26
N ASP A 152 -10.22 -14.33 -10.89
CA ASP A 152 -10.88 -15.56 -11.34
C ASP A 152 -11.36 -16.40 -10.14
N ALA A 153 -10.57 -16.49 -9.08
CA ALA A 153 -10.96 -17.19 -7.86
C ALA A 153 -12.21 -16.56 -7.21
N LEU A 154 -12.30 -15.24 -7.15
CA LEU A 154 -13.45 -14.53 -6.60
C LEU A 154 -14.71 -14.65 -7.50
N LYS A 155 -14.52 -14.81 -8.82
CA LYS A 155 -15.62 -14.98 -9.78
C LYS A 155 -16.08 -16.42 -9.96
N LYS A 156 -15.29 -17.38 -9.52
CA LYS A 156 -15.57 -18.82 -9.71
C LYS A 156 -16.92 -19.24 -9.13
N ASP A 157 -17.28 -18.64 -8.00
CA ASP A 157 -18.58 -18.86 -7.35
C ASP A 157 -19.24 -17.50 -7.08
N PRO A 158 -20.39 -17.20 -7.70
CA PRO A 158 -21.12 -15.96 -7.47
C PRO A 158 -21.48 -15.70 -6.00
N SER A 159 -21.60 -16.74 -5.18
CA SER A 159 -21.90 -16.62 -3.74
C SER A 159 -20.75 -15.95 -2.98
N ILE A 160 -19.50 -16.06 -3.47
CA ILE A 160 -18.34 -15.42 -2.85
C ILE A 160 -18.48 -13.90 -2.89
N LEU A 161 -18.89 -13.35 -4.03
CA LEU A 161 -19.05 -11.91 -4.23
C LEU A 161 -20.30 -11.34 -3.55
N ASP A 162 -21.30 -12.17 -3.26
CA ASP A 162 -22.54 -11.77 -2.60
C ASP A 162 -23.21 -10.57 -3.29
N GLY A 163 -23.33 -10.65 -4.63
CA GLY A 163 -23.90 -9.60 -5.47
C GLY A 163 -23.00 -8.39 -5.73
N ARG A 164 -21.78 -8.35 -5.19
CA ARG A 164 -20.83 -7.26 -5.43
C ARG A 164 -20.21 -7.37 -6.82
N THR A 165 -19.99 -6.21 -7.42
CA THR A 165 -19.25 -6.09 -8.69
C THR A 165 -17.74 -6.16 -8.45
N ILE A 166 -16.99 -6.74 -9.40
CA ILE A 166 -15.53 -6.85 -9.31
C ILE A 166 -14.85 -6.31 -10.55
N GLY A 167 -13.73 -5.63 -10.38
CA GLY A 167 -12.90 -5.10 -11.46
C GLY A 167 -11.42 -5.08 -11.09
N THR A 168 -10.59 -4.71 -12.07
CA THR A 168 -9.14 -4.66 -11.92
C THR A 168 -8.58 -3.28 -12.24
N ILE A 169 -7.51 -2.88 -11.55
CA ILE A 169 -6.76 -1.65 -11.86
C ILE A 169 -5.29 -2.01 -12.05
N HIS A 170 -4.77 -1.82 -13.26
CA HIS A 170 -3.35 -2.00 -13.56
C HIS A 170 -2.91 -1.27 -14.83
N SER A 171 -1.60 -1.15 -15.04
CA SER A 171 -1.02 -0.37 -16.15
C SER A 171 -1.26 -0.96 -17.54
N LYS A 172 -1.68 -2.22 -17.65
CA LYS A 172 -2.03 -2.85 -18.93
C LYS A 172 -3.48 -2.56 -19.35
N ASN A 173 -4.35 -2.08 -18.44
CA ASN A 173 -5.71 -1.66 -18.76
C ASN A 173 -5.69 -0.31 -19.46
N LYS A 174 -6.74 -0.02 -20.25
CA LYS A 174 -6.99 1.32 -20.75
C LYS A 174 -7.32 2.26 -19.57
N LYS A 175 -7.04 3.54 -19.77
CA LYS A 175 -7.28 4.54 -18.70
C LYS A 175 -8.75 4.61 -18.33
N GLU A 176 -9.63 4.52 -19.30
CA GLU A 176 -11.08 4.54 -19.12
C GLU A 176 -11.57 3.37 -18.28
N ASP A 177 -11.03 2.16 -18.51
CA ASP A 177 -11.38 0.95 -17.74
C ASP A 177 -10.94 1.09 -16.28
N ASN A 178 -9.74 1.64 -16.04
CA ASN A 178 -9.26 1.90 -14.68
C ASN A 178 -10.11 2.96 -13.97
N GLU A 179 -10.56 4.01 -14.67
CA GLU A 179 -11.41 5.05 -14.08
C GLU A 179 -12.82 4.53 -13.78
N SER A 180 -13.39 3.70 -14.67
CA SER A 180 -14.66 3.02 -14.42
C SER A 180 -14.54 2.06 -13.22
N ALA A 181 -13.49 1.26 -13.16
CA ALA A 181 -13.27 0.37 -12.02
C ALA A 181 -13.21 1.12 -10.68
N LYS A 182 -12.61 2.31 -10.62
CA LYS A 182 -12.59 3.12 -9.38
C LYS A 182 -13.97 3.57 -8.94
N LYS A 183 -14.85 3.88 -9.89
CA LYS A 183 -16.18 4.46 -9.62
C LYS A 183 -17.25 3.40 -9.41
N ASP A 184 -17.29 2.40 -10.30
CA ASP A 184 -18.47 1.60 -10.53
C ASP A 184 -18.38 0.19 -9.93
N VAL A 185 -17.22 -0.24 -9.43
CA VAL A 185 -17.09 -1.59 -8.84
C VAL A 185 -16.89 -1.56 -7.32
N ASP A 186 -17.37 -2.63 -6.68
CA ASP A 186 -17.31 -2.79 -5.22
C ASP A 186 -16.00 -3.45 -4.77
N VAL A 187 -15.44 -4.32 -5.59
CA VAL A 187 -14.21 -5.09 -5.31
C VAL A 187 -13.17 -4.79 -6.39
N ILE A 188 -12.02 -4.31 -6.00
CA ILE A 188 -10.94 -3.95 -6.90
C ILE A 188 -9.72 -4.82 -6.60
N VAL A 189 -9.22 -5.54 -7.60
CA VAL A 189 -7.94 -6.26 -7.50
C VAL A 189 -6.86 -5.48 -8.25
N SER A 190 -5.74 -5.19 -7.58
CA SER A 190 -4.69 -4.33 -8.12
C SER A 190 -3.31 -4.69 -7.53
N THR A 191 -2.27 -4.02 -7.97
CA THR A 191 -0.98 -3.99 -7.27
C THR A 191 -0.85 -2.70 -6.45
N ILE A 192 -0.05 -2.69 -5.39
CA ILE A 192 0.22 -1.45 -4.62
C ILE A 192 0.74 -0.36 -5.57
N ARG A 193 1.57 -0.72 -6.53
CA ARG A 193 2.13 0.23 -7.50
C ARG A 193 1.06 0.82 -8.43
N SER A 194 0.11 0.03 -8.88
CA SER A 194 -0.95 0.49 -9.80
C SER A 194 -2.02 1.34 -9.13
N CYS A 195 -2.33 1.05 -7.86
CA CYS A 195 -3.23 1.88 -7.04
C CYS A 195 -2.47 2.82 -6.10
N GLY A 196 -1.12 2.94 -6.24
CA GLY A 196 -0.24 3.63 -5.30
C GLY A 196 -0.43 5.14 -5.27
N THR A 197 0.28 5.91 -6.07
CA THR A 197 0.24 7.38 -6.04
C THR A 197 -0.86 7.95 -6.93
N GLY A 198 -1.60 8.95 -6.41
CA GLY A 198 -2.57 9.71 -7.22
C GLY A 198 -3.86 8.98 -7.59
N VAL A 199 -4.09 7.75 -7.10
CA VAL A 199 -5.35 7.03 -7.34
C VAL A 199 -6.28 7.23 -6.14
N ASP A 200 -7.39 7.92 -6.32
CA ASP A 200 -8.45 8.02 -5.31
C ASP A 200 -9.57 7.03 -5.62
N ILE A 201 -9.95 6.22 -4.63
CA ILE A 201 -11.03 5.25 -4.73
C ILE A 201 -12.11 5.69 -3.74
N ASN A 202 -13.10 6.38 -4.26
CA ASN A 202 -14.20 6.84 -3.43
C ASN A 202 -14.96 5.66 -2.81
N GLY A 203 -15.18 5.73 -1.51
CA GLY A 203 -15.89 4.69 -0.80
C GLY A 203 -15.04 3.47 -0.42
N LEU A 204 -13.71 3.57 -0.50
CA LEU A 204 -12.82 2.49 -0.07
C LEU A 204 -12.87 2.32 1.45
N ARG A 205 -13.36 1.16 1.90
CA ARG A 205 -13.56 0.82 3.30
C ARG A 205 -12.59 -0.23 3.82
N SER A 206 -12.25 -1.18 2.97
CA SER A 206 -11.40 -2.29 3.35
C SER A 206 -10.24 -2.46 2.38
N ILE A 207 -9.06 -2.75 2.90
CA ILE A 207 -7.89 -3.15 2.13
C ILE A 207 -7.46 -4.53 2.59
N ILE A 208 -7.26 -5.46 1.64
CA ILE A 208 -6.63 -6.76 1.87
C ILE A 208 -5.29 -6.73 1.15
N ASN A 209 -4.21 -6.64 1.90
CA ASN A 209 -2.87 -6.57 1.34
C ASN A 209 -2.19 -7.94 1.35
N ALA A 210 -1.91 -8.46 0.16
CA ALA A 210 -1.16 -9.70 -0.04
C ALA A 210 0.28 -9.46 -0.52
N GLU A 211 0.69 -8.19 -0.66
CA GLU A 211 2.05 -7.83 -1.10
C GLU A 211 2.96 -7.61 0.11
N PRO A 212 4.06 -8.40 0.25
CA PRO A 212 5.04 -8.17 1.31
C PRO A 212 5.79 -6.85 1.12
N PHE A 213 5.76 -5.98 2.14
CA PHE A 213 6.55 -4.75 2.16
C PHE A 213 6.93 -4.33 3.58
N SER A 214 7.98 -3.49 3.71
CA SER A 214 8.41 -2.90 4.98
C SER A 214 8.57 -1.38 4.91
N SER A 215 8.28 -0.77 3.76
CA SER A 215 8.46 0.67 3.54
C SER A 215 7.41 1.46 4.31
N GLN A 216 7.88 2.44 5.11
CA GLN A 216 7.00 3.40 5.79
C GLN A 216 6.17 4.22 4.80
N ILE A 217 6.75 4.55 3.66
CA ILE A 217 6.06 5.30 2.60
C ILE A 217 4.90 4.48 2.07
N THR A 218 5.14 3.19 1.74
CA THR A 218 4.11 2.29 1.24
C THR A 218 3.00 2.08 2.27
N ALA A 219 3.35 1.85 3.55
CA ALA A 219 2.37 1.73 4.63
C ALA A 219 1.49 2.97 4.74
N ASN A 220 2.09 4.16 4.68
CA ASN A 220 1.37 5.43 4.75
C ASN A 220 0.47 5.67 3.54
N GLN A 221 0.97 5.39 2.34
CA GLN A 221 0.21 5.55 1.10
C GLN A 221 -0.98 4.59 1.05
N LEU A 222 -0.78 3.33 1.40
CA LEU A 222 -1.84 2.33 1.35
C LEU A 222 -2.90 2.60 2.43
N SER A 223 -2.50 2.81 3.68
CA SER A 223 -3.45 3.14 4.75
C SER A 223 -4.14 4.50 4.55
N GLY A 224 -3.45 5.47 3.93
CA GLY A 224 -4.01 6.79 3.62
C GLY A 224 -5.10 6.79 2.54
N ARG A 225 -5.35 5.63 1.89
CA ARG A 225 -6.45 5.47 0.91
C ARG A 225 -7.78 5.12 1.55
N LEU A 226 -7.74 4.57 2.76
CA LEU A 226 -8.95 4.34 3.53
C LEU A 226 -9.60 5.68 3.87
N ARG A 227 -10.85 5.83 3.52
CA ARG A 227 -11.63 7.05 3.71
C ARG A 227 -12.81 6.79 4.63
N GLU A 228 -13.04 7.71 5.53
CA GLU A 228 -14.25 7.73 6.35
C GLU A 228 -15.44 8.19 5.53
N PHE A 229 -16.58 7.54 5.73
CA PHE A 229 -17.88 8.03 5.26
C PHE A 229 -18.53 8.92 6.32
N SER A 230 -18.23 8.65 7.58
CA SER A 230 -18.73 9.34 8.75
C SER A 230 -17.65 9.29 9.84
N PRO A 231 -17.58 10.27 10.75
CA PRO A 231 -16.62 10.27 11.86
C PRO A 231 -16.69 9.05 12.78
N THR A 232 -17.78 8.30 12.74
CA THR A 232 -18.00 7.09 13.55
C THR A 232 -17.66 5.79 12.82
N ASP A 233 -17.37 5.87 11.52
CA ASP A 233 -17.17 4.69 10.70
C ASP A 233 -15.74 4.17 10.76
N ASP A 234 -15.58 2.89 11.07
CA ASP A 234 -14.28 2.23 11.02
C ASP A 234 -13.92 1.80 9.59
N THR A 235 -12.64 1.79 9.29
CA THR A 235 -12.05 1.25 8.07
C THR A 235 -11.11 0.12 8.41
N TYR A 236 -10.90 -0.81 7.50
CA TYR A 236 -10.29 -2.10 7.80
C TYR A 236 -9.06 -2.31 6.93
N PHE A 237 -7.92 -2.59 7.56
CA PHE A 237 -6.69 -2.93 6.87
C PHE A 237 -6.25 -4.34 7.27
N TYR A 238 -6.52 -5.32 6.43
CA TYR A 238 -6.07 -6.71 6.57
C TYR A 238 -4.72 -6.85 5.86
N ASP A 239 -3.70 -7.23 6.58
CA ASP A 239 -2.34 -7.36 6.06
C ASP A 239 -1.89 -8.82 6.18
N LEU A 240 -1.76 -9.51 5.06
CA LEU A 240 -1.45 -10.92 4.99
C LEU A 240 0.05 -11.14 5.09
N ILE A 241 0.49 -11.95 6.06
CA ILE A 241 1.89 -12.16 6.37
C ILE A 241 2.19 -13.66 6.40
N ASP A 242 3.00 -14.12 5.44
CA ASP A 242 3.47 -15.49 5.43
C ASP A 242 4.62 -15.67 6.42
N ILE A 243 4.32 -16.30 7.57
CA ILE A 243 5.33 -16.62 8.57
C ILE A 243 6.22 -17.84 8.20
N GLY A 244 5.99 -18.46 7.06
CA GLY A 244 6.89 -19.43 6.45
C GLY A 244 8.18 -18.80 5.89
N PHE A 245 8.17 -17.48 5.67
CA PHE A 245 9.34 -16.68 5.28
C PHE A 245 9.77 -15.75 6.41
N GLU A 246 10.96 -15.94 6.95
CA GLU A 246 11.48 -15.13 8.06
C GLU A 246 11.53 -13.61 7.75
N PRO A 247 11.91 -13.16 6.53
CA PRO A 247 11.85 -11.75 6.18
C PRO A 247 10.44 -11.13 6.30
N CYS A 248 9.37 -11.91 6.08
CA CYS A 248 8.00 -11.40 6.22
C CYS A 248 7.65 -11.09 7.69
N LYS A 249 8.17 -11.87 8.64
CA LYS A 249 8.03 -11.57 10.08
C LYS A 249 8.76 -10.27 10.45
N THR A 250 9.99 -10.10 9.96
CA THR A 250 10.76 -8.86 10.16
C THR A 250 10.02 -7.64 9.57
N GLN A 251 9.41 -7.80 8.40
CA GLN A 251 8.61 -6.75 7.77
C GLN A 251 7.37 -6.42 8.61
N LEU A 252 6.70 -7.42 9.18
CA LEU A 252 5.57 -7.21 10.08
C LEU A 252 5.96 -6.41 11.32
N THR A 253 7.07 -6.75 11.98
CA THR A 253 7.57 -6.00 13.14
C THR A 253 7.76 -4.52 12.82
N ARG A 254 8.34 -4.21 11.65
CA ARG A 254 8.51 -2.83 11.18
C ARG A 254 7.17 -2.14 10.89
N LYS A 255 6.24 -2.83 10.23
CA LYS A 255 4.89 -2.31 9.96
C LYS A 255 4.11 -2.02 11.23
N LEU A 256 4.18 -2.90 12.22
CA LEU A 256 3.56 -2.68 13.53
C LEU A 256 4.09 -1.42 14.20
N GLY A 257 5.41 -1.18 14.17
CA GLY A 257 6.00 0.05 14.70
C GLY A 257 5.47 1.33 14.01
N ILE A 258 5.17 1.24 12.72
CA ILE A 258 4.65 2.37 11.94
C ILE A 258 3.15 2.55 12.17
N LEU A 259 2.36 1.47 12.11
CA LEU A 259 0.91 1.53 12.06
C LEU A 259 0.25 1.66 13.44
N ARG A 260 0.88 1.16 14.52
CA ARG A 260 0.35 1.30 15.90
C ARG A 260 0.05 2.74 16.30
N SER A 261 0.88 3.68 15.87
CA SER A 261 0.69 5.10 16.17
C SER A 261 -0.33 5.80 15.26
N LYS A 262 -0.82 5.12 14.23
CA LYS A 262 -1.64 5.69 13.16
C LYS A 262 -3.03 5.08 13.05
N CYS A 263 -3.19 3.87 13.56
CA CYS A 263 -4.46 3.17 13.57
C CYS A 263 -5.20 3.39 14.89
N LYS A 264 -6.51 3.29 14.87
CA LYS A 264 -7.37 3.29 16.06
C LYS A 264 -7.04 2.10 16.95
N ALA A 265 -6.88 0.93 16.35
CA ALA A 265 -6.52 -0.31 17.04
C ALA A 265 -5.78 -1.27 16.11
N VAL A 266 -5.05 -2.20 16.72
CA VAL A 266 -4.43 -3.36 16.07
C VAL A 266 -5.07 -4.61 16.64
N TYR A 267 -5.54 -5.52 15.79
CA TYR A 267 -6.24 -6.74 16.20
C TYR A 267 -5.48 -8.00 15.77
N PRO A 268 -5.36 -8.99 16.66
CA PRO A 268 -5.80 -8.92 18.05
C PRO A 268 -4.98 -7.89 18.86
N GLU A 269 -5.58 -7.31 19.89
CA GLU A 269 -4.97 -6.24 20.69
C GLU A 269 -3.60 -6.65 21.28
N ASN A 270 -3.43 -7.93 21.60
CA ASN A 270 -2.19 -8.51 22.11
C ASN A 270 -1.40 -9.27 21.03
N PHE A 271 -1.47 -8.81 19.78
CA PHE A 271 -0.71 -9.43 18.72
C PHE A 271 0.80 -9.36 19.02
N VAL A 272 1.39 -10.52 19.34
CA VAL A 272 2.83 -10.75 19.50
C VAL A 272 3.24 -11.78 18.45
N LEU A 273 4.37 -11.52 17.80
CA LEU A 273 4.98 -12.47 16.85
C LEU A 273 5.64 -13.62 17.59
#